data_8c17dec7aa0cf771116c330bfffcb27f
#
_entry.id   8c17dec7aa0cf771116c330bfffcb27f
#
_cell.length_a   1.000
_cell.length_b   1.000
_cell.length_c   1.000
_cell.angle_alpha   90.00
_cell.angle_beta   90.00
_cell.angle_gamma   90.00
#
_symmetry.space_group_name_H-M   'P 1'
#
loop_
_entity.id
_entity.type
_entity.pdbx_description
1 polymer ?
#
loop_
_entity_poly.entity_id
_entity_poly.type
_entity_poly.pdbx_seq_one_letter_code
_entity_poly.pdbx_strand_id
1 'polypeptide(L)'
;IFLDELQEFRIDVISALRTVRSTGIATINKMKGGQHEAKCRLICAANPKDRQSMAEYQYGAEALTGIMSAADIRRFDLACFLAEDDVDKSVINQRAKNTTPRISRRVFQTAILWAWSRKEDQIIFTDEVTQAILDTAKEVSEMFNTDIVPLCNTADMREKIARLVCALAAFLGKTPDNERLIPELVDVKTVQKFLTDAYKKASVGLDQLAKDRRKETTVDDEQVNHLLELISSEKETDKKKYGKMMPIMRNLVDADLRANDIMSCVGASPEEVSIVLKEFMTLNMVKPPIGGLYQKQLKLVKMHRI
;
A
#
# COMPACT_ATOMS: atom_id res chain seq x y z
N ILE A 1 5.12 -13.78 17.82
CA ILE A 1 6.52 -13.68 17.35
C ILE A 1 6.86 -12.21 17.22
N PHE A 2 7.97 -11.80 17.81
CA PHE A 2 8.53 -10.47 17.64
C PHE A 2 9.81 -10.58 16.80
N LEU A 3 9.89 -9.83 15.70
CA LEU A 3 11.05 -9.73 14.83
C LEU A 3 11.58 -8.29 14.91
N ASP A 4 12.76 -8.15 15.48
CA ASP A 4 13.48 -6.89 15.54
C ASP A 4 14.45 -6.77 14.36
N GLU A 5 14.77 -5.55 13.98
CA GLU A 5 15.69 -5.26 12.87
C GLU A 5 15.32 -5.98 11.56
N LEU A 6 14.04 -5.95 11.20
CA LEU A 6 13.53 -6.67 10.04
C LEU A 6 14.24 -6.28 8.72
N GLN A 7 14.82 -5.09 8.62
CA GLN A 7 15.60 -4.64 7.47
C GLN A 7 16.87 -5.46 7.23
N GLU A 8 17.39 -6.15 8.26
CA GLU A 8 18.57 -7.03 8.16
C GLU A 8 18.22 -8.45 7.67
N PHE A 9 16.91 -8.78 7.63
CA PHE A 9 16.49 -10.09 7.15
C PHE A 9 16.55 -10.15 5.62
N ARG A 10 16.97 -11.31 5.13
CA ARG A 10 16.92 -11.58 3.69
C ARG A 10 15.47 -11.66 3.23
N ILE A 11 15.19 -11.14 2.04
CA ILE A 11 13.84 -11.08 1.46
C ILE A 11 13.21 -12.50 1.32
N ASP A 12 14.02 -13.53 1.03
CA ASP A 12 13.54 -14.91 0.95
C ASP A 12 13.05 -15.43 2.31
N VAL A 13 13.66 -15.06 3.41
CA VAL A 13 13.22 -15.40 4.78
C VAL A 13 11.89 -14.74 5.09
N ILE A 14 11.75 -13.44 4.78
CA ILE A 14 10.47 -12.72 4.97
C ILE A 14 9.37 -13.37 4.11
N SER A 15 9.70 -13.72 2.87
CA SER A 15 8.76 -14.37 1.95
C SER A 15 8.36 -15.78 2.41
N ALA A 16 9.25 -16.52 3.08
CA ALA A 16 8.93 -17.85 3.64
C ALA A 16 7.83 -17.78 4.72
N LEU A 17 7.74 -16.66 5.45
CA LEU A 17 6.67 -16.43 6.42
C LEU A 17 5.30 -16.13 5.77
N ARG A 18 5.26 -15.95 4.44
CA ARG A 18 4.05 -15.55 3.72
C ARG A 18 2.90 -16.52 3.90
N THR A 19 3.17 -17.83 3.76
CA THR A 19 2.16 -18.88 3.94
C THR A 19 1.68 -18.92 5.38
N VAL A 20 2.59 -18.88 6.35
CA VAL A 20 2.24 -18.85 7.78
C VAL A 20 1.35 -17.66 8.11
N ARG A 21 1.66 -16.47 7.61
CA ARG A 21 0.84 -15.26 7.82
C ARG A 21 -0.54 -15.33 7.15
N SER A 22 -0.65 -15.99 6.01
CA SER A 22 -1.91 -16.08 5.25
C SER A 22 -2.82 -17.19 5.70
N THR A 23 -2.25 -18.37 6.02
CA THR A 23 -3.03 -19.60 6.30
C THR A 23 -2.89 -20.10 7.73
N GLY A 24 -1.92 -19.60 8.49
CA GLY A 24 -1.56 -20.14 9.81
C GLY A 24 -0.97 -21.54 9.74
N ILE A 25 -0.44 -21.96 8.57
CA ILE A 25 0.15 -23.29 8.35
C ILE A 25 1.60 -23.13 7.91
N ALA A 26 2.51 -23.80 8.60
CA ALA A 26 3.89 -23.99 8.18
C ALA A 26 4.02 -25.29 7.40
N THR A 27 4.52 -25.22 6.17
CA THR A 27 4.79 -26.40 5.33
C THR A 27 6.29 -26.64 5.27
N ILE A 28 6.71 -27.86 5.64
CA ILE A 28 8.10 -28.30 5.57
C ILE A 28 8.27 -29.23 4.38
N ASN A 29 8.98 -28.76 3.35
CA ASN A 29 9.23 -29.51 2.11
C ASN A 29 10.59 -30.24 2.18
N LYS A 30 10.80 -31.08 3.19
CA LYS A 30 11.97 -31.98 3.31
C LYS A 30 11.54 -33.43 3.27
N MET A 31 12.50 -34.38 3.21
CA MET A 31 12.23 -35.83 3.08
C MET A 31 11.23 -36.39 4.10
N LYS A 32 11.05 -35.78 5.26
CA LYS A 32 9.96 -36.05 6.22
C LYS A 32 9.07 -34.79 6.32
N GLY A 33 8.61 -34.33 5.19
CA GLY A 33 7.77 -33.13 5.11
C GLY A 33 6.43 -33.29 5.81
N GLY A 34 5.84 -32.18 6.21
CA GLY A 34 4.53 -32.13 6.85
C GLY A 34 3.98 -30.73 6.90
N GLN A 35 2.69 -30.65 7.21
CA GLN A 35 2.00 -29.39 7.50
C GLN A 35 1.75 -29.31 9.00
N HIS A 36 2.08 -28.18 9.59
CA HIS A 36 1.92 -27.93 11.01
C HIS A 36 1.15 -26.62 11.22
N GLU A 37 0.23 -26.62 12.17
CA GLU A 37 -0.41 -25.38 12.59
C GLU A 37 0.63 -24.41 13.14
N ALA A 38 0.65 -23.21 12.61
CA ALA A 38 1.57 -22.14 12.98
C ALA A 38 0.83 -20.78 13.09
N LYS A 39 -0.36 -20.83 13.70
CA LYS A 39 -1.15 -19.62 13.96
C LYS A 39 -0.39 -18.72 14.93
N CYS A 40 0.27 -17.71 14.42
CA CYS A 40 1.05 -16.77 15.23
C CYS A 40 0.66 -15.32 14.91
N ARG A 41 0.84 -14.45 15.88
CA ARG A 41 0.79 -13.01 15.70
C ARG A 41 2.21 -12.52 15.50
N LEU A 42 2.39 -11.72 14.45
CA LEU A 42 3.69 -11.20 14.07
C LEU A 42 3.75 -9.71 14.35
N ILE A 43 4.72 -9.31 15.16
CA ILE A 43 5.07 -7.92 15.41
C ILE A 43 6.49 -7.72 14.89
N CYS A 44 6.70 -6.72 14.04
CA CYS A 44 7.99 -6.43 13.46
C CYS A 44 8.40 -5.00 13.82
N ALA A 45 9.68 -4.81 14.11
CA ALA A 45 10.31 -3.52 14.18
C ALA A 45 11.40 -3.44 13.10
N ALA A 46 11.50 -2.28 12.44
CA ALA A 46 12.49 -2.06 11.40
C ALA A 46 12.88 -0.59 11.31
N ASN A 47 14.12 -0.35 10.96
CA ASN A 47 14.58 0.94 10.46
C ASN A 47 14.51 0.95 8.92
N PRO A 48 14.47 2.12 8.28
CA PRO A 48 14.67 2.19 6.84
C PRO A 48 15.98 1.53 6.44
N LYS A 49 15.99 0.92 5.24
CA LYS A 49 17.16 0.18 4.75
C LYS A 49 18.34 1.12 4.50
N ASP A 50 19.55 0.57 4.56
CA ASP A 50 20.81 1.28 4.25
C ASP A 50 21.06 2.52 5.12
N ARG A 51 20.53 2.54 6.36
CA ARG A 51 20.63 3.65 7.32
C ARG A 51 20.05 4.97 6.81
N GLN A 52 19.18 4.92 5.81
CA GLN A 52 18.46 6.09 5.33
C GLN A 52 17.51 6.62 6.41
N SER A 53 17.25 7.92 6.39
CA SER A 53 16.14 8.50 7.17
C SER A 53 14.84 8.42 6.38
N MET A 54 13.69 8.32 7.05
CA MET A 54 12.40 8.45 6.39
C MET A 54 12.25 9.79 5.64
N ALA A 55 12.94 10.83 6.09
CA ALA A 55 12.94 12.15 5.45
C ALA A 55 13.67 12.19 4.09
N GLU A 56 14.46 11.17 3.75
CA GLU A 56 15.14 11.06 2.46
C GLU A 56 14.23 10.50 1.35
N TYR A 57 13.08 9.93 1.72
CA TYR A 57 12.08 9.47 0.77
C TYR A 57 11.13 10.61 0.40
N GLN A 58 10.58 10.59 -0.80
CA GLN A 58 9.55 11.56 -1.20
C GLN A 58 8.32 11.44 -0.28
N TYR A 59 7.96 10.23 0.07
CA TYR A 59 6.95 9.91 1.07
C TYR A 59 7.55 8.88 2.04
N GLY A 60 7.53 9.17 3.34
CA GLY A 60 8.16 8.29 4.34
C GLY A 60 7.61 6.86 4.36
N ALA A 61 6.37 6.66 3.93
CA ALA A 61 5.78 5.32 3.78
C ALA A 61 6.55 4.43 2.77
N GLU A 62 7.25 5.01 1.79
CA GLU A 62 8.04 4.28 0.80
C GLU A 62 9.22 3.54 1.41
N ALA A 63 9.67 3.92 2.62
CA ALA A 63 10.71 3.20 3.33
C ALA A 63 10.41 1.71 3.52
N LEU A 64 9.14 1.32 3.57
CA LEU A 64 8.73 -0.09 3.63
C LEU A 64 9.15 -0.90 2.39
N THR A 65 9.23 -0.27 1.23
CA THR A 65 9.55 -0.96 -0.04
C THR A 65 11.01 -1.43 -0.10
N GLY A 66 11.89 -0.77 0.63
CA GLY A 66 13.28 -1.19 0.80
C GLY A 66 13.43 -2.45 1.68
N ILE A 67 12.46 -2.71 2.56
CA ILE A 67 12.50 -3.79 3.56
C ILE A 67 11.82 -5.05 3.03
N MET A 68 10.68 -4.90 2.35
CA MET A 68 9.85 -6.03 1.92
C MET A 68 9.08 -5.75 0.64
N SER A 69 8.60 -6.81 -0.01
CA SER A 69 7.78 -6.70 -1.22
C SER A 69 6.41 -6.11 -0.93
N ALA A 70 5.77 -5.48 -1.95
CA ALA A 70 4.41 -4.99 -1.85
C ALA A 70 3.41 -6.09 -1.40
N ALA A 71 3.61 -7.34 -1.86
CA ALA A 71 2.80 -8.48 -1.45
C ALA A 71 2.96 -8.83 0.05
N ASP A 72 4.10 -8.55 0.63
CA ASP A 72 4.35 -8.75 2.06
C ASP A 72 3.83 -7.59 2.89
N ILE A 73 4.00 -6.34 2.43
CA ILE A 73 3.42 -5.13 3.03
C ILE A 73 1.89 -5.28 3.14
N ARG A 74 1.25 -5.73 2.07
CA ARG A 74 -0.21 -5.94 2.04
C ARG A 74 -0.74 -6.84 3.15
N ARG A 75 0.07 -7.79 3.66
CA ARG A 75 -0.34 -8.77 4.67
C ARG A 75 -0.28 -8.27 6.11
N PHE A 76 0.22 -7.08 6.36
CA PHE A 76 0.17 -6.45 7.68
C PHE A 76 -1.19 -5.78 7.90
N ASP A 77 -1.75 -5.96 9.07
CA ASP A 77 -3.01 -5.32 9.47
C ASP A 77 -2.77 -3.83 9.77
N LEU A 78 -1.60 -3.50 10.31
CA LEU A 78 -1.22 -2.15 10.73
C LEU A 78 0.29 -1.94 10.56
N ALA A 79 0.67 -0.74 10.13
CA ALA A 79 2.04 -0.23 10.24
C ALA A 79 2.02 1.09 11.02
N CYS A 80 2.90 1.19 12.00
CA CYS A 80 3.12 2.44 12.74
C CYS A 80 4.45 3.03 12.28
N PHE A 81 4.43 4.28 11.83
CA PHE A 81 5.61 5.01 11.41
C PHE A 81 6.04 6.00 12.49
N LEU A 82 7.33 6.04 12.76
CA LEU A 82 7.93 6.94 13.73
C LEU A 82 9.11 7.64 13.07
N ALA A 83 8.97 8.93 12.81
CA ALA A 83 10.05 9.76 12.31
C ALA A 83 10.61 10.64 13.42
N GLU A 84 11.83 11.09 13.27
CA GLU A 84 12.51 11.94 14.27
C GLU A 84 11.72 13.21 14.57
N ASP A 85 11.13 13.83 13.53
CA ASP A 85 10.36 15.07 13.65
C ASP A 85 8.94 14.88 14.22
N ASP A 86 8.49 13.64 14.39
CA ASP A 86 7.19 13.34 15.01
C ASP A 86 7.20 13.53 16.53
N VAL A 87 8.38 13.62 17.14
CA VAL A 87 8.55 13.67 18.59
C VAL A 87 9.13 15.01 19.00
N ASP A 88 8.42 15.70 19.90
CA ASP A 88 8.95 16.90 20.52
C ASP A 88 10.20 16.55 21.36
N LYS A 89 11.35 17.14 21.00
CA LYS A 89 12.64 16.92 21.70
C LYS A 89 12.55 17.28 23.19
N SER A 90 11.65 18.17 23.57
CA SER A 90 11.40 18.50 24.99
C SER A 90 10.79 17.33 25.75
N VAL A 91 9.98 16.50 25.10
CA VAL A 91 9.34 15.32 25.70
C VAL A 91 10.35 14.20 25.90
N ILE A 92 11.27 13.99 24.93
CA ILE A 92 12.32 12.96 25.03
C ILE A 92 13.25 13.23 26.21
N ASN A 93 13.55 14.50 26.47
CA ASN A 93 14.47 14.91 27.53
C ASN A 93 13.77 15.12 28.89
N GLN A 94 12.47 14.92 28.97
CA GLN A 94 11.78 14.98 30.26
C GLN A 94 12.12 13.76 31.11
N ARG A 95 12.49 14.01 32.37
CA ARG A 95 12.71 12.93 33.34
C ARG A 95 11.44 12.11 33.48
N ALA A 96 11.48 10.83 33.16
CA ALA A 96 10.35 9.94 33.34
C ALA A 96 9.86 10.00 34.80
N LYS A 97 8.65 10.45 35.01
CA LYS A 97 8.02 10.32 36.33
C LYS A 97 7.78 8.84 36.56
N ASN A 98 8.33 8.29 37.66
CA ASN A 98 8.04 6.93 38.09
C ASN A 98 6.53 6.83 38.41
N THR A 99 5.73 6.52 37.42
CA THR A 99 4.31 6.25 37.56
C THR A 99 4.14 4.74 37.74
N THR A 100 3.62 4.34 38.89
CA THR A 100 3.19 2.95 39.10
C THR A 100 2.15 2.61 38.04
N PRO A 101 2.30 1.53 37.26
CA PRO A 101 1.30 1.16 36.28
C PRO A 101 -0.06 1.00 36.94
N ARG A 102 -1.08 1.64 36.35
CA ARG A 102 -2.48 1.55 36.87
C ARG A 102 -3.04 0.13 36.78
N ILE A 103 -2.51 -0.65 35.83
CA ILE A 103 -2.91 -2.05 35.59
C ILE A 103 -1.68 -2.92 35.80
N SER A 104 -1.80 -3.96 36.63
CA SER A 104 -0.71 -4.89 36.87
C SER A 104 -0.38 -5.69 35.61
N ARG A 105 0.89 -6.07 35.41
CA ARG A 105 1.35 -6.91 34.31
C ARG A 105 0.53 -8.20 34.18
N ARG A 106 0.15 -8.80 35.30
CA ARG A 106 -0.62 -10.05 35.33
C ARG A 106 -2.02 -9.85 34.73
N VAL A 107 -2.71 -8.78 35.11
CA VAL A 107 -4.04 -8.44 34.58
C VAL A 107 -3.96 -8.21 33.07
N PHE A 108 -2.94 -7.45 32.62
CA PHE A 108 -2.74 -7.18 31.21
C PHE A 108 -2.47 -8.46 30.40
N GLN A 109 -1.61 -9.35 30.92
CA GLN A 109 -1.35 -10.65 30.27
C GLN A 109 -2.61 -11.52 30.22
N THR A 110 -3.41 -11.55 31.29
CA THR A 110 -4.67 -12.29 31.32
C THR A 110 -5.66 -11.76 30.29
N ALA A 111 -5.78 -10.43 30.15
CA ALA A 111 -6.64 -9.80 29.15
C ALA A 111 -6.22 -10.15 27.70
N ILE A 112 -4.91 -10.14 27.44
CA ILE A 112 -4.37 -10.54 26.13
C ILE A 112 -4.69 -12.01 25.85
N LEU A 113 -4.44 -12.91 26.79
CA LEU A 113 -4.72 -14.35 26.63
C LEU A 113 -6.21 -14.62 26.46
N TRP A 114 -7.05 -13.90 27.20
CA TRP A 114 -8.50 -13.95 27.04
C TRP A 114 -8.91 -13.52 25.62
N ALA A 115 -8.43 -12.37 25.14
CA ALA A 115 -8.72 -11.89 23.80
C ALA A 115 -8.27 -12.90 22.72
N TRP A 116 -7.10 -13.54 22.91
CA TRP A 116 -6.57 -14.53 21.99
C TRP A 116 -7.32 -15.86 21.99
N SER A 117 -8.01 -16.18 23.07
CA SER A 117 -8.81 -17.40 23.19
C SER A 117 -10.21 -17.29 22.55
N ARG A 118 -10.61 -16.06 22.14
CA ARG A 118 -11.95 -15.88 21.54
C ARG A 118 -12.04 -16.61 20.20
N LYS A 119 -13.17 -17.30 20.04
CA LYS A 119 -13.55 -17.95 18.79
C LYS A 119 -14.46 -17.05 17.96
N GLU A 120 -14.65 -17.40 16.71
CA GLU A 120 -15.44 -16.62 15.77
C GLU A 120 -16.90 -16.45 16.23
N ASP A 121 -17.51 -17.49 16.78
CA ASP A 121 -18.86 -17.50 17.34
C ASP A 121 -19.04 -16.65 18.62
N GLN A 122 -17.92 -16.27 19.25
CA GLN A 122 -17.90 -15.42 20.44
C GLN A 122 -17.72 -13.93 20.10
N ILE A 123 -17.50 -13.58 18.84
CA ILE A 123 -17.36 -12.19 18.40
C ILE A 123 -18.66 -11.79 17.70
N ILE A 124 -19.38 -10.85 18.30
CA ILE A 124 -20.71 -10.46 17.83
C ILE A 124 -20.66 -9.05 17.30
N PHE A 125 -20.88 -8.88 16.01
CA PHE A 125 -21.11 -7.58 15.38
C PHE A 125 -22.60 -7.36 15.19
N THR A 126 -23.10 -6.20 15.58
CA THR A 126 -24.43 -5.75 15.18
C THR A 126 -24.42 -5.33 13.69
N ASP A 127 -25.60 -5.29 13.06
CA ASP A 127 -25.72 -4.84 11.66
C ASP A 127 -25.15 -3.42 11.47
N GLU A 128 -25.41 -2.55 12.45
CA GLU A 128 -24.91 -1.17 12.43
C GLU A 128 -23.36 -1.10 12.50
N VAL A 129 -22.74 -1.90 13.35
CA VAL A 129 -21.27 -2.01 13.44
C VAL A 129 -20.69 -2.64 12.17
N THR A 130 -21.34 -3.65 11.63
CA THR A 130 -20.94 -4.29 10.38
C THR A 130 -20.94 -3.29 9.23
N GLN A 131 -22.03 -2.52 9.08
CA GLN A 131 -22.10 -1.49 8.04
C GLN A 131 -21.03 -0.41 8.24
N ALA A 132 -20.83 0.05 9.46
CA ALA A 132 -19.79 1.03 9.76
C ALA A 132 -18.37 0.53 9.44
N ILE A 133 -18.09 -0.76 9.65
CA ILE A 133 -16.81 -1.38 9.25
C ILE A 133 -16.65 -1.35 7.73
N LEU A 134 -17.69 -1.68 6.96
CA LEU A 134 -17.66 -1.67 5.50
C LEU A 134 -17.44 -0.27 4.95
N ASP A 135 -18.16 0.73 5.49
CA ASP A 135 -18.02 2.13 5.10
C ASP A 135 -16.63 2.67 5.42
N THR A 136 -16.12 2.38 6.63
CA THR A 136 -14.76 2.75 7.03
C THR A 136 -13.70 2.08 6.14
N ALA A 137 -13.87 0.81 5.80
CA ALA A 137 -12.95 0.11 4.92
C ALA A 137 -12.89 0.73 3.53
N LYS A 138 -14.04 1.15 3.00
CA LYS A 138 -14.13 1.88 1.74
C LYS A 138 -13.39 3.21 1.82
N GLU A 139 -13.72 4.05 2.80
CA GLU A 139 -13.12 5.38 2.97
C GLU A 139 -11.60 5.33 3.15
N VAL A 140 -11.11 4.43 4.01
CA VAL A 140 -9.67 4.25 4.26
C VAL A 140 -8.96 3.75 3.01
N SER A 141 -9.56 2.82 2.25
CA SER A 141 -9.01 2.37 0.98
C SER A 141 -8.99 3.48 -0.06
N GLU A 142 -10.06 4.24 -0.20
CA GLU A 142 -10.12 5.37 -1.12
C GLU A 142 -9.08 6.44 -0.80
N MET A 143 -8.72 6.59 0.46
CA MET A 143 -7.74 7.58 0.90
C MET A 143 -6.29 7.12 0.71
N PHE A 144 -5.98 5.87 1.05
CA PHE A 144 -4.62 5.40 1.24
C PHE A 144 -4.18 4.24 0.33
N ASN A 145 -5.07 3.68 -0.51
CA ASN A 145 -4.68 2.56 -1.36
C ASN A 145 -3.69 2.99 -2.44
N THR A 146 -2.56 2.28 -2.50
CA THR A 146 -1.53 2.43 -3.52
C THR A 146 -0.90 1.07 -3.82
N ASP A 147 -0.41 0.88 -5.04
CA ASP A 147 0.26 -0.33 -5.50
C ASP A 147 1.68 -0.49 -4.92
N ILE A 148 2.34 0.61 -4.58
CA ILE A 148 3.70 0.62 -4.04
C ILE A 148 3.69 0.17 -2.56
N VAL A 149 2.80 0.76 -1.74
CA VAL A 149 2.67 0.48 -0.31
C VAL A 149 1.23 0.05 -0.01
N PRO A 150 0.81 -1.16 -0.36
CA PRO A 150 -0.59 -1.60 -0.33
C PRO A 150 -1.08 -1.98 1.08
N LEU A 151 -0.76 -1.17 2.10
CA LEU A 151 -1.25 -1.35 3.46
C LEU A 151 -2.78 -1.30 3.53
N CYS A 152 -3.38 -0.38 2.78
CA CYS A 152 -4.83 -0.14 2.76
C CYS A 152 -5.47 -0.67 1.47
N ASN A 153 -5.09 -1.89 1.06
CA ASN A 153 -5.65 -2.50 -0.15
C ASN A 153 -7.15 -2.79 0.01
N THR A 154 -7.94 -2.37 -0.97
CA THR A 154 -9.41 -2.46 -0.94
C THR A 154 -9.94 -3.87 -0.68
N ALA A 155 -9.29 -4.90 -1.23
CA ALA A 155 -9.76 -6.28 -1.08
C ALA A 155 -9.66 -6.81 0.37
N ASP A 156 -8.70 -6.29 1.15
CA ASP A 156 -8.40 -6.82 2.49
C ASP A 156 -8.88 -5.88 3.62
N MET A 157 -9.21 -4.63 3.27
CA MET A 157 -9.37 -3.58 4.28
C MET A 157 -10.51 -3.84 5.26
N ARG A 158 -11.62 -4.43 4.81
CA ARG A 158 -12.74 -4.80 5.68
C ARG A 158 -12.33 -5.73 6.82
N GLU A 159 -11.49 -6.74 6.50
CA GLU A 159 -11.01 -7.69 7.50
C GLU A 159 -10.00 -7.05 8.46
N LYS A 160 -9.12 -6.19 7.94
CA LYS A 160 -8.18 -5.44 8.76
C LYS A 160 -8.89 -4.51 9.75
N ILE A 161 -9.88 -3.75 9.29
CA ILE A 161 -10.69 -2.89 10.16
C ILE A 161 -11.42 -3.73 11.22
N ALA A 162 -12.07 -4.84 10.82
CA ALA A 162 -12.75 -5.71 11.77
C ALA A 162 -11.80 -6.23 12.86
N ARG A 163 -10.59 -6.69 12.48
CA ARG A 163 -9.57 -7.16 13.44
C ARG A 163 -9.11 -6.06 14.39
N LEU A 164 -8.87 -4.84 13.88
CA LEU A 164 -8.46 -3.71 14.71
C LEU A 164 -9.57 -3.26 15.66
N VAL A 165 -10.82 -3.27 15.20
CA VAL A 165 -12.00 -2.97 16.01
C VAL A 165 -12.17 -3.99 17.12
N CYS A 166 -12.04 -5.29 16.81
CA CYS A 166 -12.06 -6.35 17.83
C CYS A 166 -10.92 -6.20 18.84
N ALA A 167 -9.71 -5.87 18.37
CA ALA A 167 -8.56 -5.68 19.25
C ALA A 167 -8.78 -4.51 20.20
N LEU A 168 -9.32 -3.39 19.71
CA LEU A 168 -9.67 -2.23 20.53
C LEU A 168 -10.78 -2.56 21.54
N ALA A 169 -11.86 -3.19 21.11
CA ALA A 169 -12.96 -3.59 21.98
C ALA A 169 -12.49 -4.56 23.07
N ALA A 170 -11.63 -5.52 22.72
CA ALA A 170 -11.03 -6.43 23.70
C ALA A 170 -10.12 -5.69 24.70
N PHE A 171 -9.31 -4.74 24.22
CA PHE A 171 -8.48 -3.89 25.08
C PHE A 171 -9.30 -3.05 26.05
N LEU A 172 -10.46 -2.56 25.61
CA LEU A 172 -11.40 -1.79 26.44
C LEU A 172 -12.30 -2.66 27.31
N GLY A 173 -12.21 -3.99 27.22
CA GLY A 173 -12.98 -4.93 28.03
C GLY A 173 -14.48 -4.94 27.69
N LYS A 174 -14.83 -4.76 26.41
CA LYS A 174 -16.23 -4.76 25.93
C LYS A 174 -16.80 -6.17 25.87
N THR A 175 -17.05 -6.73 27.02
CA THR A 175 -17.62 -8.08 27.21
C THR A 175 -18.67 -8.02 28.32
N PRO A 176 -19.93 -8.41 28.04
CA PRO A 176 -21.00 -8.40 29.03
C PRO A 176 -20.93 -9.59 30.01
N ASP A 177 -20.30 -10.69 29.60
CA ASP A 177 -20.33 -12.00 30.29
C ASP A 177 -18.96 -12.66 30.41
N ASN A 178 -17.89 -11.98 30.06
CA ASN A 178 -16.51 -12.48 29.96
C ASN A 178 -16.32 -13.61 28.89
N GLU A 179 -17.33 -13.91 28.09
CA GLU A 179 -17.26 -14.91 27.03
C GLU A 179 -17.36 -14.28 25.66
N ARG A 180 -18.29 -13.34 25.47
CA ARG A 180 -18.54 -12.69 24.19
C ARG A 180 -17.83 -11.35 24.11
N LEU A 181 -17.33 -11.02 22.93
CA LEU A 181 -16.81 -9.71 22.59
C LEU A 181 -17.83 -8.98 21.71
N ILE A 182 -18.26 -7.80 22.15
CA ILE A 182 -19.25 -6.99 21.43
C ILE A 182 -18.68 -5.62 21.12
N PRO A 183 -18.06 -5.44 19.96
CA PRO A 183 -17.60 -4.12 19.50
C PRO A 183 -18.78 -3.17 19.27
N GLU A 184 -18.52 -1.88 19.46
CA GLU A 184 -19.50 -0.81 19.29
C GLU A 184 -19.07 0.18 18.19
N LEU A 185 -19.98 1.03 17.74
CA LEU A 185 -19.70 2.07 16.73
C LEU A 185 -18.55 3.00 17.12
N VAL A 186 -18.41 3.31 18.39
CA VAL A 186 -17.31 4.16 18.89
C VAL A 186 -15.94 3.52 18.63
N ASP A 187 -15.85 2.20 18.65
CA ASP A 187 -14.60 1.49 18.39
C ASP A 187 -14.23 1.61 16.91
N VAL A 188 -15.22 1.50 16.02
CA VAL A 188 -15.02 1.69 14.56
C VAL A 188 -14.51 3.10 14.27
N LYS A 189 -15.19 4.13 14.82
CA LYS A 189 -14.79 5.53 14.67
C LYS A 189 -13.39 5.80 15.23
N THR A 190 -13.05 5.18 16.35
CA THR A 190 -11.73 5.32 16.98
C THR A 190 -10.64 4.70 16.10
N VAL A 191 -10.87 3.50 15.55
CA VAL A 191 -9.95 2.86 14.63
C VAL A 191 -9.79 3.69 13.35
N GLN A 192 -10.88 4.17 12.77
CA GLN A 192 -10.86 5.03 11.59
C GLN A 192 -10.02 6.29 11.83
N LYS A 193 -10.28 6.98 12.94
CA LYS A 193 -9.53 8.18 13.31
C LYS A 193 -8.04 7.86 13.50
N PHE A 194 -7.72 6.79 14.22
CA PHE A 194 -6.34 6.37 14.47
C PHE A 194 -5.58 6.10 13.16
N LEU A 195 -6.16 5.33 12.23
CA LEU A 195 -5.53 5.05 10.94
C LEU A 195 -5.36 6.33 10.10
N THR A 196 -6.38 7.17 10.10
CA THR A 196 -6.35 8.44 9.38
C THR A 196 -5.25 9.35 9.92
N ASP A 197 -5.18 9.53 11.22
CA ASP A 197 -4.17 10.36 11.86
C ASP A 197 -2.75 9.80 11.66
N ALA A 198 -2.59 8.47 11.76
CA ALA A 198 -1.29 7.81 11.59
C ALA A 198 -0.75 7.91 10.16
N TYR A 199 -1.60 7.73 9.15
CA TYR A 199 -1.17 7.65 7.75
C TYR A 199 -1.16 9.00 7.02
N LYS A 200 -1.85 10.02 7.56
CA LYS A 200 -1.80 11.41 7.06
C LYS A 200 -0.66 12.24 7.63
N LYS A 201 0.12 11.72 8.58
CA LYS A 201 1.28 12.46 9.09
C LYS A 201 2.16 12.90 7.94
N ALA A 202 2.68 14.13 7.99
CA ALA A 202 3.57 14.68 6.97
C ALA A 202 4.82 13.82 6.78
N SER A 203 5.34 13.25 7.86
CA SER A 203 6.48 12.31 7.86
C SER A 203 6.18 10.97 7.17
N VAL A 204 4.91 10.60 7.01
CA VAL A 204 4.45 9.35 6.38
C VAL A 204 3.99 9.59 4.95
N GLY A 205 3.11 10.55 4.74
CA GLY A 205 2.61 11.01 3.44
C GLY A 205 1.90 9.96 2.61
N LEU A 206 1.28 8.94 3.23
CA LEU A 206 0.66 7.84 2.48
C LEU A 206 -0.55 8.30 1.65
N ASP A 207 -1.30 9.30 2.11
CA ASP A 207 -2.42 9.88 1.36
C ASP A 207 -1.95 10.66 0.13
N GLN A 208 -0.82 11.36 0.23
CA GLN A 208 -0.23 12.07 -0.91
C GLN A 208 0.34 11.09 -1.93
N LEU A 209 1.09 10.08 -1.47
CA LEU A 209 1.56 8.99 -2.31
C LEU A 209 0.40 8.34 -3.09
N ALA A 210 -0.71 8.03 -2.41
CA ALA A 210 -1.87 7.43 -3.03
C ALA A 210 -2.55 8.36 -4.06
N LYS A 211 -2.61 9.68 -3.79
CA LYS A 211 -3.15 10.68 -4.73
C LYS A 211 -2.29 10.81 -5.98
N ASP A 212 -0.98 10.91 -5.81
CA ASP A 212 -0.07 11.12 -6.94
C ASP A 212 0.01 9.85 -7.80
N ARG A 213 0.03 8.67 -7.19
CA ARG A 213 -0.07 7.40 -7.94
C ARG A 213 -1.38 7.27 -8.72
N ARG A 214 -2.49 7.73 -8.17
CA ARG A 214 -3.77 7.75 -8.92
C ARG A 214 -3.70 8.68 -10.12
N LYS A 215 -3.18 9.91 -9.95
CA LYS A 215 -2.98 10.83 -11.08
C LYS A 215 -2.13 10.23 -12.19
N GLU A 216 -1.06 9.50 -11.81
CA GLU A 216 -0.20 8.81 -12.77
C GLU A 216 -0.88 7.64 -13.49
N THR A 217 -1.84 6.99 -12.85
CA THR A 217 -2.47 5.76 -13.35
C THR A 217 -3.88 5.94 -13.89
N THR A 218 -4.54 7.07 -13.59
CA THR A 218 -5.90 7.35 -14.07
C THR A 218 -5.83 7.91 -15.48
N VAL A 219 -6.59 7.31 -16.36
CA VAL A 219 -6.85 7.84 -17.71
C VAL A 219 -8.03 8.79 -17.56
N ASP A 220 -7.83 10.03 -17.95
CA ASP A 220 -8.83 11.09 -17.93
C ASP A 220 -9.57 11.11 -19.26
N ASP A 221 -10.90 11.25 -19.24
CA ASP A 221 -11.73 11.32 -20.45
C ASP A 221 -11.32 12.50 -21.35
N GLU A 222 -10.88 13.62 -20.78
CA GLU A 222 -10.35 14.75 -21.54
C GLU A 222 -9.08 14.35 -22.32
N GLN A 223 -8.22 13.54 -21.70
CA GLN A 223 -6.99 13.06 -22.36
C GLN A 223 -7.29 12.02 -23.45
N VAL A 224 -8.30 11.17 -23.22
CA VAL A 224 -8.78 10.24 -24.26
C VAL A 224 -9.31 11.03 -25.45
N ASN A 225 -10.18 11.97 -25.21
CA ASN A 225 -10.76 12.80 -26.26
C ASN A 225 -9.70 13.60 -27.01
N HIS A 226 -8.73 14.20 -26.28
CA HIS A 226 -7.62 14.90 -26.88
C HIS A 226 -6.79 14.00 -27.83
N LEU A 227 -6.44 12.79 -27.39
CA LEU A 227 -5.69 11.85 -28.25
C LEU A 227 -6.52 11.36 -29.44
N LEU A 228 -7.81 11.10 -29.23
CA LEU A 228 -8.73 10.74 -30.32
C LEU A 228 -8.87 11.87 -31.36
N GLU A 229 -8.95 13.11 -30.93
CA GLU A 229 -8.94 14.28 -31.81
C GLU A 229 -7.66 14.38 -32.63
N LEU A 230 -6.49 14.17 -32.00
CA LEU A 230 -5.20 14.18 -32.70
C LEU A 230 -5.08 13.05 -33.75
N ILE A 231 -5.57 11.85 -33.40
CA ILE A 231 -5.50 10.66 -34.27
C ILE A 231 -6.51 10.78 -35.41
N SER A 232 -7.72 11.31 -35.14
CA SER A 232 -8.81 11.42 -36.11
C SER A 232 -8.81 12.72 -36.92
N SER A 233 -7.87 13.62 -36.63
CA SER A 233 -7.80 14.92 -37.31
C SER A 233 -7.62 14.75 -38.82
N GLU A 234 -8.54 15.37 -39.60
CA GLU A 234 -8.46 15.36 -41.05
C GLU A 234 -7.46 16.39 -41.60
N LYS A 235 -6.96 17.29 -40.75
CA LYS A 235 -5.97 18.31 -41.15
C LYS A 235 -4.67 17.64 -41.59
N GLU A 236 -4.20 18.00 -42.77
CA GLU A 236 -2.99 17.43 -43.35
C GLU A 236 -1.74 17.64 -42.50
N THR A 237 -1.69 18.76 -41.75
CA THR A 237 -0.66 19.07 -40.76
C THR A 237 -0.63 18.09 -39.58
N ASP A 238 -1.81 17.68 -39.08
CA ASP A 238 -1.94 16.79 -37.95
C ASP A 238 -1.72 15.34 -38.38
N LYS A 239 -2.22 14.94 -39.54
CA LYS A 239 -1.93 13.64 -40.14
C LYS A 239 -0.42 13.42 -40.31
N LYS A 240 0.31 14.45 -40.73
CA LYS A 240 1.78 14.39 -40.86
C LYS A 240 2.50 14.29 -39.52
N LYS A 241 1.94 14.87 -38.45
CA LYS A 241 2.56 14.87 -37.11
C LYS A 241 2.18 13.64 -36.28
N TYR A 242 0.93 13.23 -36.30
CA TYR A 242 0.35 12.24 -35.40
C TYR A 242 -0.14 10.96 -36.10
N GLY A 243 -0.01 10.86 -37.42
CA GLY A 243 -0.48 9.69 -38.16
C GLY A 243 0.18 8.36 -37.78
N LYS A 244 1.34 8.41 -37.13
CA LYS A 244 2.01 7.25 -36.57
C LYS A 244 1.82 7.04 -35.08
N MET A 245 0.94 7.84 -34.42
CA MET A 245 0.75 7.80 -32.97
C MET A 245 0.32 6.42 -32.46
N MET A 246 -0.69 5.80 -33.07
CA MET A 246 -1.18 4.47 -32.68
C MET A 246 -0.12 3.37 -32.89
N PRO A 247 0.56 3.27 -34.03
CA PRO A 247 1.67 2.33 -34.18
C PRO A 247 2.80 2.52 -33.15
N ILE A 248 3.17 3.77 -32.82
CA ILE A 248 4.18 4.07 -31.81
C ILE A 248 3.69 3.65 -30.44
N MET A 249 2.45 3.97 -30.07
CA MET A 249 1.83 3.57 -28.82
C MET A 249 1.86 2.05 -28.65
N ARG A 250 1.45 1.30 -29.65
CA ARG A 250 1.42 -0.16 -29.65
C ARG A 250 2.79 -0.76 -29.37
N ASN A 251 3.82 -0.29 -30.08
CA ASN A 251 5.19 -0.79 -29.88
C ASN A 251 5.70 -0.49 -28.46
N LEU A 252 5.39 0.69 -27.90
CA LEU A 252 5.76 1.05 -26.53
C LEU A 252 4.98 0.26 -25.46
N VAL A 253 3.76 -0.19 -25.75
CA VAL A 253 3.01 -1.09 -24.86
C VAL A 253 3.70 -2.46 -24.78
N ASP A 254 4.24 -2.95 -25.88
CA ASP A 254 4.89 -4.26 -25.93
C ASP A 254 6.27 -4.24 -25.25
N ALA A 255 7.08 -3.19 -25.46
CA ALA A 255 8.43 -3.09 -24.92
C ALA A 255 8.86 -1.65 -24.62
N ASP A 256 9.82 -1.49 -23.72
CA ASP A 256 10.55 -0.23 -23.56
C ASP A 256 11.55 -0.10 -24.71
N LEU A 257 11.51 1.01 -25.45
CA LEU A 257 12.25 1.18 -26.71
C LEU A 257 13.04 2.48 -26.75
N ARG A 258 14.10 2.51 -27.54
CA ARG A 258 14.80 3.75 -27.91
C ARG A 258 14.09 4.40 -29.11
N ALA A 259 14.27 5.71 -29.28
CA ALA A 259 13.70 6.44 -30.42
C ALA A 259 14.06 5.81 -31.77
N ASN A 260 15.31 5.36 -31.93
CA ASN A 260 15.78 4.70 -33.18
C ASN A 260 15.08 3.36 -33.44
N ASP A 261 14.81 2.60 -32.39
CA ASP A 261 14.08 1.32 -32.48
C ASP A 261 12.63 1.57 -32.90
N ILE A 262 11.99 2.60 -32.30
CA ILE A 262 10.62 3.02 -32.66
C ILE A 262 10.56 3.45 -34.14
N MET A 263 11.51 4.29 -34.59
CA MET A 263 11.60 4.70 -35.99
C MET A 263 11.68 3.52 -36.94
N SER A 264 12.52 2.54 -36.61
CA SER A 264 12.71 1.33 -37.43
C SER A 264 11.48 0.44 -37.47
N CYS A 265 10.83 0.24 -36.33
CA CYS A 265 9.64 -0.62 -36.21
C CYS A 265 8.40 -0.04 -36.90
N VAL A 266 8.23 1.29 -36.84
CA VAL A 266 7.02 1.95 -37.33
C VAL A 266 7.19 2.59 -38.70
N GLY A 267 8.44 2.71 -39.16
CA GLY A 267 8.75 3.44 -40.40
C GLY A 267 8.38 4.93 -40.29
N ALA A 268 8.66 5.54 -39.15
CA ALA A 268 8.39 6.94 -38.86
C ALA A 268 9.66 7.79 -38.98
N SER A 269 9.48 9.06 -39.32
CA SER A 269 10.59 10.03 -39.36
C SER A 269 11.02 10.42 -37.91
N PRO A 270 12.25 10.90 -37.71
CA PRO A 270 12.71 11.39 -36.42
C PRO A 270 11.81 12.49 -35.83
N GLU A 271 11.25 13.37 -36.67
CA GLU A 271 10.35 14.42 -36.28
C GLU A 271 9.02 13.88 -35.75
N GLU A 272 8.41 12.93 -36.47
CA GLU A 272 7.16 12.28 -36.07
C GLU A 272 7.31 11.55 -34.73
N VAL A 273 8.37 10.78 -34.56
CA VAL A 273 8.65 10.06 -33.30
C VAL A 273 8.87 11.04 -32.15
N SER A 274 9.64 12.11 -32.38
CA SER A 274 9.90 13.14 -31.34
C SER A 274 8.62 13.86 -30.89
N ILE A 275 7.74 14.21 -31.83
CA ILE A 275 6.48 14.89 -31.52
C ILE A 275 5.56 13.97 -30.69
N VAL A 276 5.38 12.72 -31.13
CA VAL A 276 4.51 11.76 -30.46
C VAL A 276 5.05 11.39 -29.07
N LEU A 277 6.35 11.15 -28.92
CA LEU A 277 6.95 10.86 -27.62
C LEU A 277 6.84 12.04 -26.66
N LYS A 278 6.98 13.29 -27.15
CA LYS A 278 6.79 14.48 -26.35
C LYS A 278 5.34 14.60 -25.85
N GLU A 279 4.37 14.28 -26.70
CA GLU A 279 2.95 14.25 -26.30
C GLU A 279 2.70 13.18 -25.24
N PHE A 280 3.22 11.97 -25.42
CA PHE A 280 3.11 10.89 -24.43
C PHE A 280 3.78 11.22 -23.09
N MET A 281 4.89 11.95 -23.08
CA MET A 281 5.51 12.45 -21.87
C MET A 281 4.66 13.53 -21.18
N THR A 282 4.08 14.45 -21.96
CA THR A 282 3.18 15.51 -21.43
C THR A 282 1.95 14.90 -20.76
N LEU A 283 1.42 13.81 -21.31
CA LEU A 283 0.28 13.08 -20.77
C LEU A 283 0.66 12.05 -19.68
N ASN A 284 1.91 11.99 -19.25
CA ASN A 284 2.44 11.00 -18.31
C ASN A 284 2.21 9.53 -18.74
N MET A 285 2.29 9.25 -20.02
CA MET A 285 2.17 7.90 -20.57
C MET A 285 3.52 7.21 -20.72
N VAL A 286 4.58 7.99 -20.87
CA VAL A 286 5.95 7.53 -21.03
C VAL A 286 6.85 8.39 -20.15
N LYS A 287 7.82 7.77 -19.47
CA LYS A 287 8.82 8.50 -18.67
C LYS A 287 9.84 9.21 -19.56
N PRO A 288 10.42 10.33 -19.09
CA PRO A 288 11.59 10.91 -19.74
C PRO A 288 12.68 9.84 -19.93
N PRO A 289 13.39 9.85 -21.08
CA PRO A 289 14.31 8.79 -21.40
C PRO A 289 15.53 8.76 -20.48
N ILE A 290 15.86 7.59 -19.94
CA ILE A 290 17.09 7.33 -19.20
C ILE A 290 18.03 6.52 -20.11
N GLY A 291 19.21 7.05 -20.40
CA GLY A 291 20.12 6.43 -21.36
C GLY A 291 19.55 6.27 -22.78
N GLY A 292 18.59 7.14 -23.14
CA GLY A 292 17.90 7.10 -24.44
C GLY A 292 16.75 6.07 -24.53
N LEU A 293 16.42 5.35 -23.46
CA LEU A 293 15.35 4.36 -23.39
C LEU A 293 14.07 5.01 -22.84
N TYR A 294 12.99 4.95 -23.60
CA TYR A 294 11.66 5.38 -23.20
C TYR A 294 10.92 4.25 -22.49
N GLN A 295 10.51 4.47 -21.25
CA GLN A 295 9.82 3.49 -20.42
C GLN A 295 8.33 3.78 -20.40
N LYS A 296 7.53 2.77 -20.74
CA LYS A 296 6.07 2.86 -20.65
C LYS A 296 5.59 3.04 -19.21
N GLN A 297 4.50 3.78 -19.05
CA GLN A 297 3.74 3.86 -17.82
C GLN A 297 2.43 3.07 -17.92
N LEU A 298 1.85 2.72 -16.78
CA LEU A 298 0.58 1.98 -16.74
C LEU A 298 -0.54 2.72 -17.49
N LYS A 299 -0.49 4.05 -17.52
CA LYS A 299 -1.41 4.92 -18.23
C LYS A 299 -1.40 4.67 -19.74
N LEU A 300 -0.22 4.48 -20.34
CA LEU A 300 -0.10 4.13 -21.77
C LEU A 300 -0.81 2.80 -22.08
N VAL A 301 -0.61 1.79 -21.21
CA VAL A 301 -1.21 0.46 -21.39
C VAL A 301 -2.74 0.54 -21.26
N LYS A 302 -3.24 1.32 -20.33
CA LYS A 302 -4.69 1.53 -20.15
C LYS A 302 -5.29 2.26 -21.35
N MET A 303 -4.66 3.33 -21.81
CA MET A 303 -5.11 4.12 -22.94
C MET A 303 -5.16 3.30 -24.23
N HIS A 304 -4.18 2.44 -24.47
CA HIS A 304 -4.16 1.58 -25.66
C HIS A 304 -5.30 0.55 -25.70
N ARG A 305 -5.93 0.26 -24.53
CA ARG A 305 -7.05 -0.70 -24.44
C ARG A 305 -8.43 -0.07 -24.64
N ILE A 306 -8.52 1.25 -24.64
CA ILE A 306 -9.73 2.03 -24.95
C ILE A 306 -9.81 2.23 -26.46
#